data_2e4a713b8acc7a14198023693936450e
#
_entry.id   2e4a713b8acc7a14198023693936450e
#
_cell.length_a   1.000
_cell.length_b   1.000
_cell.length_c   1.000
_cell.angle_alpha   90.00
_cell.angle_beta   90.00
_cell.angle_gamma   90.00
#
_symmetry.space_group_name_H-M   'P 1'
#
loop_
_entity.id
_entity.type
_entity.pdbx_description
1 polymer ?
#
loop_
_entity_poly.entity_id
_entity_poly.type
_entity_poly.pdbx_seq_one_letter_code
_entity_poly.pdbx_strand_id
1 'polypeptide(L)'
;MAVVEKKLWPEFFTEVLRGKRRVEIRLADFEIKKGDTFVVREWDPKIKEYTGREVKFKVKKVIKIPEDLIGFYPLHLIKKHGLYVMDLER
;
A
#
# COMPACT_ATOMS: atom_id res chain seq x y z
N MET A 1 17.25 -0.55 -5.34
CA MET A 1 16.01 -0.39 -4.58
C MET A 1 14.82 -0.43 -5.53
N ALA A 2 13.76 -1.09 -5.12
CA ALA A 2 12.60 -1.25 -5.97
C ALA A 2 11.64 -0.04 -5.85
N VAL A 3 10.84 0.14 -6.90
CA VAL A 3 9.74 1.09 -6.92
C VAL A 3 8.46 0.28 -7.08
N VAL A 4 7.55 0.40 -6.11
CA VAL A 4 6.27 -0.30 -6.14
C VAL A 4 5.16 0.73 -6.28
N GLU A 5 4.31 0.56 -7.28
CA GLU A 5 3.19 1.46 -7.52
C GLU A 5 1.88 0.78 -7.16
N LYS A 6 1.03 1.50 -6.43
CA LYS A 6 -0.32 1.05 -6.09
C LYS A 6 -1.30 2.18 -6.35
N LYS A 7 -2.48 1.80 -6.83
CA LYS A 7 -3.53 2.78 -7.07
C LYS A 7 -4.41 2.96 -5.84
N LEU A 8 -4.97 4.15 -5.71
CA LEU A 8 -5.88 4.51 -4.62
C LEU A 8 -6.98 5.40 -5.17
N TRP A 9 -8.20 5.19 -4.73
CA TRP A 9 -9.36 5.97 -5.16
C TRP A 9 -9.28 7.39 -4.62
N PRO A 10 -9.91 8.38 -5.31
CA PRO A 10 -9.81 9.78 -4.94
C PRO A 10 -10.18 10.11 -3.51
N GLU A 11 -11.25 9.50 -2.98
CA GLU A 11 -11.68 9.76 -1.61
C GLU A 11 -10.64 9.36 -0.57
N PHE A 12 -9.87 8.33 -0.84
CA PHE A 12 -8.79 7.90 0.06
C PHE A 12 -7.49 8.66 -0.23
N PHE A 13 -7.28 9.05 -1.48
CA PHE A 13 -6.09 9.78 -1.89
C PHE A 13 -5.98 11.14 -1.20
N THR A 14 -7.10 11.79 -0.94
CA THR A 14 -7.14 13.06 -0.22
C THR A 14 -6.48 12.93 1.16
N GLU A 15 -6.70 11.81 1.85
CA GLU A 15 -6.06 11.58 3.15
C GLU A 15 -4.54 11.41 3.01
N VAL A 16 -4.08 10.81 1.93
CA VAL A 16 -2.65 10.62 1.67
C VAL A 16 -1.93 11.96 1.53
N LEU A 17 -2.59 12.97 0.98
CA LEU A 17 -2.01 14.29 0.78
C LEU A 17 -1.78 15.08 2.07
N ARG A 18 -2.42 14.69 3.17
CA ARG A 18 -2.45 15.47 4.41
C ARG A 18 -1.22 15.37 5.28
N GLY A 19 -0.39 14.35 5.10
CA GLY A 19 0.73 14.13 5.99
C GLY A 19 2.00 13.67 5.32
N LYS A 20 3.10 13.78 6.08
CA LYS A 20 4.41 13.29 5.64
C LYS A 20 4.61 11.82 5.99
N ARG A 21 3.86 11.31 6.96
CA ARG A 21 3.96 9.93 7.43
C ARG A 21 2.65 9.22 7.17
N ARG A 22 2.75 7.93 6.86
CA ARG A 22 1.58 7.10 6.61
C ARG A 22 1.86 5.66 7.00
N VAL A 23 0.87 5.03 7.62
CA VAL A 23 0.85 3.58 7.80
C VAL A 23 -0.03 3.01 6.71
N GLU A 24 0.52 2.11 5.91
CA GLU A 24 -0.20 1.45 4.82
C GLU A 24 -0.32 -0.04 5.10
N ILE A 25 -1.52 -0.59 4.90
CA ILE A 25 -1.77 -2.02 5.06
C ILE A 25 -2.19 -2.54 3.69
N ARG A 26 -1.45 -3.52 3.18
CA ARG A 26 -1.71 -4.12 1.86
C ARG A 26 -1.60 -5.63 1.92
N LEU A 27 -2.36 -6.30 1.06
CA LEU A 27 -2.17 -7.72 0.81
C LEU A 27 -0.74 -7.95 0.34
N ALA A 28 -0.07 -8.96 0.90
CA ALA A 28 1.35 -9.20 0.62
C ALA A 28 1.53 -10.08 -0.64
N ASP A 29 0.92 -9.64 -1.75
CA ASP A 29 1.02 -10.30 -3.06
C ASP A 29 2.09 -9.67 -3.96
N PHE A 30 2.98 -8.89 -3.37
CA PHE A 30 4.11 -8.27 -4.05
C PHE A 30 5.31 -8.24 -3.10
N GLU A 31 6.47 -7.84 -3.60
CA GLU A 31 7.67 -7.74 -2.78
C GLU A 31 8.01 -6.28 -2.51
N ILE A 32 8.29 -5.96 -1.26
CA ILE A 32 8.75 -4.63 -0.84
C ILE A 32 9.61 -4.78 0.41
N LYS A 33 10.58 -3.89 0.56
CA LYS A 33 11.45 -3.88 1.72
C LYS A 33 11.84 -2.46 2.11
N LYS A 34 12.38 -2.32 3.30
CA LYS A 34 12.90 -1.05 3.81
C LYS A 34 13.86 -0.42 2.79
N GLY A 35 13.66 0.86 2.53
CA GLY A 35 14.46 1.61 1.57
C GLY A 35 13.86 1.70 0.18
N ASP A 36 12.86 0.87 -0.14
CA ASP A 36 12.17 0.93 -1.42
C ASP A 36 11.30 2.19 -1.48
N THR A 37 10.87 2.53 -2.69
CA THR A 37 9.93 3.62 -2.94
C THR A 37 8.53 3.05 -3.16
N PHE A 38 7.56 3.58 -2.45
CA PHE A 38 6.16 3.20 -2.58
C PHE A 38 5.41 4.39 -3.17
N VAL A 39 4.85 4.21 -4.37
CA VAL A 39 4.14 5.27 -5.09
C VAL A 39 2.65 5.01 -5.02
N VAL A 40 1.91 5.96 -4.47
CA VAL A 40 0.45 5.91 -4.45
C VAL A 40 -0.04 6.79 -5.60
N ARG A 41 -0.75 6.20 -6.55
CA ARG A 41 -1.29 6.91 -7.72
C ARG A 41 -2.80 6.98 -7.60
N GLU A 42 -3.33 8.17 -7.73
CA GLU A 42 -4.79 8.35 -7.72
C GLU A 42 -5.41 7.78 -8.98
N TRP A 43 -6.40 6.92 -8.80
CA TRP A 43 -7.10 6.28 -9.91
C TRP A 43 -8.61 6.45 -9.70
N ASP A 44 -9.27 7.00 -10.71
CA ASP A 44 -10.71 7.27 -10.65
C ASP A 44 -11.49 6.10 -11.26
N PRO A 45 -12.23 5.33 -10.45
CA PRO A 45 -12.97 4.19 -10.96
C PRO A 45 -14.17 4.57 -11.84
N LYS A 46 -14.63 5.80 -11.76
CA LYS A 46 -15.76 6.26 -12.59
C LYS A 46 -15.35 6.42 -14.05
N ILE A 47 -14.16 6.93 -14.28
CA ILE A 47 -13.63 7.10 -15.64
C ILE A 47 -12.59 6.03 -15.99
N LYS A 48 -12.24 5.18 -15.03
CA LYS A 48 -11.27 4.08 -15.20
C LYS A 48 -9.91 4.56 -15.72
N GLU A 49 -9.43 5.66 -15.14
CA GLU A 49 -8.15 6.27 -15.52
C GLU A 49 -7.43 6.84 -14.31
N TYR A 50 -6.10 6.95 -14.42
CA TYR A 50 -5.32 7.70 -13.47
C TYR A 50 -5.58 9.20 -13.66
N THR A 51 -5.65 9.93 -12.55
CA THR A 51 -5.92 11.37 -12.59
C THR A 51 -4.66 12.20 -12.87
N GLY A 52 -3.50 11.59 -12.77
CA GLY A 52 -2.21 12.27 -12.87
C GLY A 52 -1.61 12.65 -11.52
N ARG A 53 -2.38 12.55 -10.44
CA ARG A 53 -1.82 12.84 -9.10
C ARG A 53 -1.18 11.59 -8.51
N GLU A 54 -0.02 11.78 -7.90
CA GLU A 54 0.68 10.69 -7.21
C GLU A 54 1.49 11.24 -6.04
N VAL A 55 1.77 10.37 -5.08
CA VAL A 55 2.63 10.68 -3.94
C VAL A 55 3.66 9.57 -3.81
N LYS A 56 4.92 9.95 -3.69
CA LYS A 56 6.03 9.00 -3.48
C LYS A 56 6.43 9.00 -2.03
N PHE A 57 6.50 7.78 -1.47
CA PHE A 57 6.94 7.57 -0.11
C PHE A 57 8.20 6.71 -0.09
N LYS A 58 9.05 6.96 0.90
CA LYS A 58 10.13 6.05 1.22
C LYS A 58 9.64 5.05 2.26
N VAL A 59 9.93 3.79 2.05
CA VAL A 59 9.55 2.73 2.98
C VAL A 59 10.55 2.73 4.14
N LYS A 60 10.07 3.09 5.31
CA LYS A 60 10.90 3.18 6.51
C LYS A 60 10.93 1.86 7.28
N LYS A 61 9.84 1.11 7.23
CA LYS A 61 9.72 -0.17 7.90
C LYS A 61 8.64 -1.02 7.21
N VAL A 62 8.87 -2.31 7.12
CA VAL A 62 7.89 -3.28 6.63
C VAL A 62 7.78 -4.41 7.64
N ILE A 63 6.56 -4.73 8.02
CA ILE A 63 6.25 -5.91 8.82
C ILE A 63 5.32 -6.77 7.99
N LYS A 64 5.68 -8.04 7.81
CA LYS A 64 4.80 -9.00 7.17
C LYS A 64 4.09 -9.84 8.23
N ILE A 65 2.77 -9.84 8.17
CA ILE A 65 1.96 -10.71 9.02
C ILE A 65 1.69 -11.98 8.20
N PRO A 66 2.24 -13.13 8.62
CA PRO A 66 2.05 -14.37 7.88
C PRO A 66 0.60 -14.80 7.86
N GLU A 67 0.22 -15.54 6.82
CA GLU A 67 -1.14 -16.03 6.62
C GLU A 67 -1.66 -16.89 7.75
N ASP A 68 -0.81 -17.66 8.40
CA ASP A 68 -1.22 -18.53 9.48
C ASP A 68 -1.57 -17.78 10.77
N LEU A 69 -1.05 -16.56 10.95
CA LEU A 69 -1.37 -15.72 12.11
C LEU A 69 -2.69 -14.97 11.97
N ILE A 70 -3.24 -14.92 10.75
CA ILE A 70 -4.51 -14.25 10.50
C ILE A 70 -5.57 -15.21 10.00
N GLY A 71 -5.42 -16.47 10.34
CA GLY A 71 -6.32 -17.55 9.89
C GLY A 71 -7.76 -17.42 10.35
N PHE A 72 -8.05 -16.57 11.33
CA PHE A 72 -9.42 -16.32 11.78
C PHE A 72 -10.17 -15.33 10.87
N TYR A 73 -9.50 -14.66 9.96
CA TYR A 73 -10.16 -13.85 8.94
C TYR A 73 -10.58 -14.74 7.77
N PRO A 74 -11.82 -14.59 7.29
CA PRO A 74 -12.33 -15.50 6.27
C PRO A 74 -11.80 -15.24 4.85
N LEU A 75 -11.03 -14.20 4.64
CA LEU A 75 -10.56 -13.82 3.30
C LEU A 75 -9.43 -14.74 2.85
N HIS A 76 -9.70 -15.60 1.87
CA HIS A 76 -8.74 -16.58 1.39
C HIS A 76 -7.46 -15.97 0.81
N LEU A 77 -7.52 -14.75 0.26
CA LEU A 77 -6.33 -14.08 -0.25
C LEU A 77 -5.39 -13.66 0.88
N ILE A 78 -5.94 -13.25 2.03
CA ILE A 78 -5.15 -12.95 3.21
C ILE A 78 -4.50 -14.21 3.74
N LYS A 79 -5.22 -15.32 3.76
CA LYS A 79 -4.67 -16.62 4.15
C LYS A 79 -3.54 -17.05 3.21
N LYS A 80 -3.68 -16.78 1.91
CA LYS A 80 -2.70 -17.19 0.91
C LYS A 80 -1.43 -16.34 0.95
N HIS A 81 -1.55 -15.02 1.12
CA HIS A 81 -0.44 -14.09 0.96
C HIS A 81 0.04 -13.45 2.26
N GLY A 82 -0.86 -13.27 3.25
CA GLY A 82 -0.59 -12.47 4.43
C GLY A 82 -0.78 -10.98 4.15
N LEU A 83 -0.39 -10.16 5.09
CA LEU A 83 -0.50 -8.71 5.01
C LEU A 83 0.85 -8.05 5.24
N TYR A 84 1.10 -6.98 4.49
CA TYR A 84 2.16 -6.02 4.82
C TYR A 84 1.60 -4.87 5.64
N VAL A 85 2.33 -4.49 6.67
CA VAL A 85 2.12 -3.23 7.40
C VAL A 85 3.38 -2.41 7.19
N MET A 86 3.22 -1.25 6.58
CA MET A 86 4.37 -0.42 6.17
C MET A 86 4.31 0.94 6.82
N ASP A 87 5.47 1.41 7.31
CA ASP A 87 5.68 2.77 7.76
C ASP A 87 6.32 3.55 6.62
N LEU A 88 5.62 4.55 6.13
CA LEU A 88 5.99 5.32 4.94
C LEU A 88 6.25 6.77 5.32
N GLU A 89 7.25 7.38 4.66
CA GLU A 89 7.58 8.80 4.83
C GLU A 89 7.80 9.45 3.47
N ARG A 90 7.20 10.63 3.30
CA ARG A 90 7.39 11.42 2.08
C ARG A 90 8.76 12.07 2.05
#